data_e59e593c2980963044e5bec0060ffac1
#
_entry.id   e59e593c2980963044e5bec0060ffac1
#
_cell.length_a   1.000
_cell.length_b   1.000
_cell.length_c   1.000
_cell.angle_alpha   90.00
_cell.angle_beta   90.00
_cell.angle_gamma   90.00
#
_symmetry.space_group_name_H-M   'P 1'
#
loop_
_entity.id
_entity.type
_entity.pdbx_description
1 polymer ?
#
loop_
_entity_poly.entity_id
_entity_poly.type
_entity_poly.pdbx_seq_one_letter_code
_entity_poly.pdbx_strand_id
1 'polypeptide(L)'
;MKGRDTLKKRTWALALAFLLVLTGCGKKEEPVPDPEPPAAEEPIVTPEPEAEPEPAVPAGMNPLTGLPMEPEYERNRPVAVMLNNLKKAQPQLGNAQADIIYEVPAEGGITRMLAVYQTLDGIGTLGSIRSSRPYYIELALGHDALYVHAGGSPEAYQDLKSWKVNNIDGVNGSASQSAVFWRDQERRKTMDYEHTLVTSGEKIQSFWDSSKYAKTHGDGYTYSQTFTDEPLTGGATAEHVKLAYTSYKTGLFDYDAATGRYLVSQYQAPYVDGNTGEQVSAVNLLLLETNISVISGDKEGRLKVRTTGEGDGLLCRNGQSVPIHWSRADRNSPFVYTTADGQPLALGRGNSYVCIMDPKTSKVDVLLVN
;
A
#
# COMPACT_ATOMS: atom_id res chain seq x y z
N MET A 1 -52.55 23.22 -30.41
CA MET A 1 -53.16 24.19 -29.47
C MET A 1 -52.02 24.72 -28.64
N LYS A 2 -51.50 25.91 -28.91
CA LYS A 2 -51.76 27.23 -28.28
C LYS A 2 -51.34 27.16 -26.80
N GLY A 3 -50.44 27.98 -26.23
CA GLY A 3 -49.85 29.26 -26.62
C GLY A 3 -48.72 29.55 -25.60
N ARG A 4 -47.63 30.21 -25.92
CA ARG A 4 -47.37 31.67 -25.90
C ARG A 4 -47.76 32.31 -24.56
N ASP A 5 -46.93 33.07 -23.87
CA ASP A 5 -46.07 34.26 -24.08
C ASP A 5 -45.58 34.68 -22.69
N THR A 6 -44.63 35.47 -22.36
CA THR A 6 -43.86 36.62 -22.85
C THR A 6 -42.96 37.12 -21.69
N LEU A 7 -41.77 37.37 -21.93
CA LEU A 7 -40.99 38.63 -21.95
C LEU A 7 -41.43 39.76 -21.01
N LYS A 8 -40.50 40.24 -20.14
CA LYS A 8 -40.32 41.67 -19.88
C LYS A 8 -38.94 42.05 -19.32
N LYS A 9 -38.21 42.76 -20.13
CA LYS A 9 -37.06 43.65 -19.84
C LYS A 9 -37.52 44.90 -19.05
N ARG A 10 -36.64 45.51 -18.30
CA ARG A 10 -36.52 46.99 -18.06
C ARG A 10 -35.24 47.28 -17.32
N THR A 11 -34.36 47.88 -17.91
CA THR A 11 -33.55 49.07 -18.10
C THR A 11 -33.96 50.31 -17.30
N TRP A 12 -32.94 51.22 -17.16
CA TRP A 12 -32.89 52.66 -16.81
C TRP A 12 -32.36 52.94 -15.40
N ALA A 13 -31.55 54.01 -15.09
CA ALA A 13 -30.82 54.96 -15.90
C ALA A 13 -29.88 55.74 -14.97
N LEU A 14 -28.92 56.36 -15.60
CA LEU A 14 -28.02 57.41 -15.15
C LEU A 14 -28.69 58.57 -14.42
N ALA A 15 -27.96 59.28 -13.53
CA ALA A 15 -28.04 60.70 -13.32
C ALA A 15 -26.68 61.32 -12.93
N LEU A 16 -26.37 62.35 -13.66
CA LEU A 16 -25.18 63.21 -13.70
C LEU A 16 -25.50 64.55 -12.95
N ALA A 17 -24.47 65.28 -12.61
CA ALA A 17 -24.31 66.75 -12.36
C ALA A 17 -24.46 67.17 -10.91
N PHE A 18 -23.72 68.20 -10.39
CA PHE A 18 -23.37 69.49 -10.93
C PHE A 18 -22.27 70.20 -10.11
N LEU A 19 -21.50 70.91 -10.80
CA LEU A 19 -20.45 71.86 -10.42
C LEU A 19 -20.99 73.07 -9.60
N LEU A 20 -20.20 73.55 -8.67
CA LEU A 20 -20.21 74.96 -8.35
C LEU A 20 -18.82 75.49 -7.85
N VAL A 21 -18.30 76.42 -8.61
CA VAL A 21 -17.11 77.18 -8.38
C VAL A 21 -17.46 78.43 -7.49
N LEU A 22 -16.65 78.71 -6.51
CA LEU A 22 -16.55 80.10 -5.97
C LEU A 22 -15.09 80.46 -5.69
N THR A 23 -14.66 81.50 -6.32
CA THR A 23 -13.40 82.22 -6.24
C THR A 23 -13.25 83.02 -4.96
N GLY A 24 -12.04 83.06 -4.40
CA GLY A 24 -11.66 83.98 -3.36
C GLY A 24 -10.16 84.18 -3.37
N CYS A 25 -9.74 85.39 -3.75
CA CYS A 25 -8.36 85.92 -3.77
C CYS A 25 -7.72 86.04 -2.39
N GLY A 26 -6.41 85.80 -2.28
CA GLY A 26 -5.62 86.38 -1.20
C GLY A 26 -4.24 85.74 -0.96
N LYS A 27 -3.22 86.47 -1.42
CA LYS A 27 -1.83 86.57 -0.99
C LYS A 27 -0.86 85.46 -1.24
N LYS A 28 0.14 85.78 -2.05
CA LYS A 28 1.40 85.08 -2.26
C LYS A 28 2.21 85.00 -0.95
N GLU A 29 2.61 83.80 -0.54
CA GLU A 29 3.81 83.55 0.23
C GLU A 29 4.64 82.50 -0.56
N GLU A 30 5.96 82.73 -0.58
CA GLU A 30 6.91 81.91 -1.32
C GLU A 30 6.91 80.47 -0.77
N PRO A 31 7.05 79.41 -1.62
CA PRO A 31 7.06 78.04 -1.17
C PRO A 31 8.39 77.67 -0.51
N VAL A 32 8.33 77.23 0.72
CA VAL A 32 9.38 76.45 1.39
C VAL A 32 9.45 75.08 0.67
N PRO A 33 10.63 74.58 0.29
CA PRO A 33 10.72 73.32 -0.34
C PRO A 33 10.23 72.19 0.60
N ASP A 34 9.30 71.36 0.13
CA ASP A 34 8.83 70.19 0.80
C ASP A 34 9.99 69.19 1.05
N PRO A 35 10.04 68.56 2.22
CA PRO A 35 10.99 67.51 2.45
C PRO A 35 10.68 66.32 1.50
N GLU A 36 11.73 65.80 0.86
CA GLU A 36 11.68 64.63 0.06
C GLU A 36 10.93 63.47 0.80
N PRO A 37 10.00 62.79 0.15
CA PRO A 37 9.37 61.64 0.78
C PRO A 37 10.44 60.58 1.10
N PRO A 38 10.36 59.89 2.26
CA PRO A 38 11.29 58.81 2.59
C PRO A 38 11.24 57.76 1.48
N ALA A 39 12.43 57.35 1.03
CA ALA A 39 12.57 56.27 0.07
C ALA A 39 11.71 55.06 0.51
N ALA A 40 10.88 54.60 -0.40
CA ALA A 40 10.10 53.36 -0.16
C ALA A 40 11.07 52.24 0.16
N GLU A 41 11.00 51.74 1.37
CA GLU A 41 11.70 50.48 1.75
C GLU A 41 11.21 49.40 0.80
N GLU A 42 12.13 48.80 0.05
CA GLU A 42 11.84 47.62 -0.73
C GLU A 42 11.28 46.52 0.22
N PRO A 43 10.23 45.78 -0.16
CA PRO A 43 9.70 44.72 0.70
C PRO A 43 10.82 43.73 0.95
N ILE A 44 11.16 43.51 2.21
CA ILE A 44 12.03 42.42 2.66
C ILE A 44 11.33 41.16 2.24
N VAL A 45 11.81 40.55 1.15
CA VAL A 45 11.40 39.17 0.76
C VAL A 45 11.97 38.28 1.85
N THR A 46 11.13 37.90 2.80
CA THR A 46 11.45 36.83 3.73
C THR A 46 11.63 35.58 2.87
N PRO A 47 12.79 34.89 2.88
CA PRO A 47 12.93 33.67 2.15
C PRO A 47 11.84 32.71 2.68
N GLU A 48 11.07 32.12 1.76
CA GLU A 48 10.14 31.06 2.04
C GLU A 48 10.92 29.97 2.81
N PRO A 49 10.41 29.45 3.95
CA PRO A 49 11.11 28.43 4.69
C PRO A 49 11.40 27.28 3.73
N GLU A 50 12.68 26.98 3.51
CA GLU A 50 13.11 25.79 2.79
C GLU A 50 12.40 24.60 3.44
N ALA A 51 11.58 23.87 2.68
CA ALA A 51 10.81 22.75 3.18
C ALA A 51 11.81 21.82 3.89
N GLU A 52 11.60 21.59 5.19
CA GLU A 52 12.40 20.63 5.92
C GLU A 52 12.36 19.31 5.16
N PRO A 53 13.52 18.69 4.87
CA PRO A 53 13.55 17.40 4.18
C PRO A 53 12.69 16.42 4.98
N GLU A 54 11.76 15.73 4.29
CA GLU A 54 10.94 14.69 4.90
C GLU A 54 11.84 13.75 5.73
N PRO A 55 11.43 13.39 6.96
CA PRO A 55 12.27 12.60 7.83
C PRO A 55 12.56 11.26 7.15
N ALA A 56 13.80 11.11 6.67
CA ALA A 56 14.31 9.83 6.22
C ALA A 56 14.14 8.82 7.36
N VAL A 57 13.81 7.56 7.04
CA VAL A 57 13.76 6.48 8.05
C VAL A 57 15.10 6.52 8.82
N PRO A 58 15.09 6.69 10.15
CA PRO A 58 16.35 6.76 10.90
C PRO A 58 17.17 5.50 10.72
N ALA A 59 18.49 5.62 10.68
CA ALA A 59 19.40 4.48 10.56
C ALA A 59 19.12 3.43 11.66
N GLY A 60 19.06 2.15 11.27
CA GLY A 60 18.70 1.05 12.16
C GLY A 60 17.17 0.87 12.32
N MET A 61 16.40 1.33 11.36
CA MET A 61 14.95 1.14 11.33
C MET A 61 14.53 0.29 10.12
N ASN A 62 13.61 -0.64 10.34
CA ASN A 62 13.02 -1.45 9.29
C ASN A 62 12.20 -0.56 8.34
N PRO A 63 12.59 -0.45 7.06
CA PRO A 63 11.94 0.47 6.11
C PRO A 63 10.54 0.05 5.70
N LEU A 64 10.09 -1.17 6.05
CA LEU A 64 8.75 -1.67 5.77
C LEU A 64 7.78 -1.48 6.95
N THR A 65 8.30 -1.25 8.16
CA THR A 65 7.48 -1.17 9.38
C THR A 65 7.77 0.05 10.25
N GLY A 66 8.91 0.73 10.05
CA GLY A 66 9.39 1.78 10.95
C GLY A 66 9.83 1.29 12.34
N LEU A 67 9.88 -0.02 12.58
CA LEU A 67 10.34 -0.60 13.84
C LEU A 67 11.88 -0.67 13.88
N PRO A 68 12.50 -0.62 15.08
CA PRO A 68 13.93 -0.82 15.23
C PRO A 68 14.39 -2.15 14.62
N MET A 69 15.54 -2.13 13.96
CA MET A 69 16.25 -3.32 13.48
C MET A 69 17.75 -3.09 13.45
N GLU A 70 18.52 -4.17 13.25
CA GLU A 70 19.98 -4.04 13.08
C GLU A 70 20.30 -3.21 11.82
N PRO A 71 21.16 -2.17 11.93
CA PRO A 71 21.43 -1.24 10.83
C PRO A 71 21.92 -1.91 9.54
N GLU A 72 22.57 -3.06 9.64
CA GLU A 72 23.09 -3.81 8.50
C GLU A 72 22.01 -4.33 7.56
N TYR A 73 20.76 -4.49 8.04
CA TYR A 73 19.64 -4.97 7.23
C TYR A 73 18.83 -3.85 6.57
N GLU A 74 19.02 -2.61 6.96
CA GLU A 74 18.22 -1.47 6.48
C GLU A 74 18.24 -1.32 4.95
N ARG A 75 19.42 -1.53 4.35
CA ARG A 75 19.63 -1.44 2.90
C ARG A 75 19.46 -2.77 2.17
N ASN A 76 19.14 -3.84 2.88
CA ASN A 76 18.90 -5.12 2.25
C ASN A 76 17.61 -5.09 1.42
N ARG A 77 17.65 -5.80 0.30
CA ARG A 77 16.44 -6.11 -0.46
C ARG A 77 15.58 -7.06 0.38
N PRO A 78 14.27 -6.83 0.50
CA PRO A 78 13.41 -7.76 1.21
C PRO A 78 13.20 -9.05 0.39
N VAL A 79 12.58 -10.03 1.04
CA VAL A 79 12.14 -11.27 0.40
C VAL A 79 10.63 -11.29 0.32
N ALA A 80 10.08 -11.53 -0.86
CA ALA A 80 8.65 -11.60 -1.11
C ALA A 80 8.23 -13.03 -1.45
N VAL A 81 7.40 -13.66 -0.62
CA VAL A 81 7.05 -15.09 -0.67
C VAL A 81 5.59 -15.29 -1.00
N MET A 82 5.31 -16.08 -2.05
CA MET A 82 3.95 -16.46 -2.43
C MET A 82 3.37 -17.50 -1.48
N LEU A 83 2.34 -17.14 -0.74
CA LEU A 83 1.64 -18.02 0.20
C LEU A 83 0.22 -18.37 -0.29
N ASN A 84 -0.19 -19.56 0.09
CA ASN A 84 -1.55 -20.05 -0.10
C ASN A 84 -2.54 -19.34 0.84
N ASN A 85 -3.80 -19.24 0.42
CA ASN A 85 -4.86 -18.75 1.30
C ASN A 85 -6.17 -19.56 1.19
N LEU A 86 -6.08 -20.81 0.75
CA LEU A 86 -7.23 -21.72 0.74
C LEU A 86 -7.53 -22.24 2.14
N LYS A 87 -8.81 -22.41 2.47
CA LYS A 87 -9.23 -23.04 3.74
C LYS A 87 -8.56 -24.39 3.99
N LYS A 88 -8.46 -25.22 2.96
CA LYS A 88 -7.83 -26.56 3.02
C LYS A 88 -6.33 -26.53 3.31
N ALA A 89 -5.68 -25.40 3.12
CA ALA A 89 -4.25 -25.25 3.30
C ALA A 89 -3.88 -24.59 4.64
N GLN A 90 -4.84 -24.33 5.50
CA GLN A 90 -4.60 -23.73 6.81
C GLN A 90 -4.26 -24.78 7.88
N PRO A 91 -3.46 -24.36 8.89
CA PRO A 91 -2.81 -23.08 9.05
C PRO A 91 -1.69 -22.85 8.02
N GLN A 92 -1.45 -21.57 7.64
CA GLN A 92 -0.24 -21.19 6.93
C GLN A 92 0.92 -21.03 7.93
N LEU A 93 2.15 -20.96 7.43
CA LEU A 93 3.36 -20.93 8.23
C LEU A 93 4.16 -19.65 7.92
N GLY A 94 4.54 -18.91 8.95
CA GLY A 94 5.41 -17.75 8.88
C GLY A 94 4.73 -16.42 8.52
N ASN A 95 3.44 -16.41 8.29
CA ASN A 95 2.71 -15.21 7.88
C ASN A 95 2.50 -14.19 9.01
N ALA A 96 2.49 -14.61 10.28
CA ALA A 96 2.43 -13.67 11.42
C ALA A 96 3.71 -12.83 11.56
N GLN A 97 4.82 -13.29 11.01
CA GLN A 97 6.12 -12.61 11.07
C GLN A 97 6.40 -11.69 9.87
N ALA A 98 5.46 -11.60 8.90
CA ALA A 98 5.64 -10.75 7.73
C ALA A 98 5.54 -9.26 8.09
N ASP A 99 6.44 -8.45 7.51
CA ASP A 99 6.38 -6.99 7.59
C ASP A 99 5.19 -6.43 6.80
N ILE A 100 4.92 -7.02 5.63
CA ILE A 100 3.77 -6.68 4.80
C ILE A 100 3.13 -7.97 4.28
N ILE A 101 1.81 -8.06 4.36
CA ILE A 101 1.02 -9.08 3.66
C ILE A 101 0.15 -8.38 2.62
N TYR A 102 0.32 -8.74 1.35
CA TYR A 102 -0.63 -8.41 0.29
C TYR A 102 -1.59 -9.58 0.10
N GLU A 103 -2.88 -9.35 0.29
CA GLU A 103 -3.92 -10.29 -0.06
C GLU A 103 -4.63 -9.82 -1.34
N VAL A 104 -4.61 -10.65 -2.39
CA VAL A 104 -5.13 -10.28 -3.71
C VAL A 104 -6.00 -11.43 -4.24
N PRO A 105 -7.14 -11.12 -4.89
CA PRO A 105 -7.95 -12.12 -5.59
C PRO A 105 -7.14 -12.91 -6.61
N ALA A 106 -7.49 -14.18 -6.72
CA ALA A 106 -6.98 -15.10 -7.72
C ALA A 106 -8.14 -15.84 -8.38
N GLU A 107 -7.81 -16.67 -9.36
CA GLU A 107 -8.80 -17.48 -10.06
C GLU A 107 -9.61 -18.38 -9.10
N GLY A 108 -10.84 -18.72 -9.48
CA GLY A 108 -11.72 -19.60 -8.68
C GLY A 108 -12.36 -18.91 -7.46
N GLY A 109 -12.35 -17.58 -7.40
CA GLY A 109 -12.97 -16.81 -6.31
C GLY A 109 -12.21 -16.86 -4.99
N ILE A 110 -10.97 -17.35 -5.01
CA ILE A 110 -10.07 -17.38 -3.85
C ILE A 110 -9.17 -16.14 -3.81
N THR A 111 -8.39 -15.99 -2.74
CA THR A 111 -7.25 -15.09 -2.68
C THR A 111 -5.95 -15.88 -2.52
N ARG A 112 -4.82 -15.23 -2.83
CA ARG A 112 -3.48 -15.65 -2.41
C ARG A 112 -2.82 -14.51 -1.68
N MET A 113 -1.71 -14.81 -1.02
CA MET A 113 -0.93 -13.81 -0.30
C MET A 113 0.48 -13.70 -0.86
N LEU A 114 1.01 -12.49 -0.82
CA LEU A 114 2.43 -12.21 -0.95
C LEU A 114 2.88 -11.66 0.39
N ALA A 115 3.70 -12.40 1.11
CA ALA A 115 4.28 -11.98 2.38
C ALA A 115 5.69 -11.42 2.13
N VAL A 116 5.97 -10.22 2.64
CA VAL A 116 7.24 -9.51 2.44
C VAL A 116 7.96 -9.40 3.79
N TYR A 117 9.24 -9.74 3.79
CA TYR A 117 10.11 -9.79 4.97
C TYR A 117 11.37 -8.97 4.69
N GLN A 118 11.69 -7.98 5.51
CA GLN A 118 12.92 -7.19 5.39
C GLN A 118 14.15 -8.01 5.76
N THR A 119 14.01 -8.90 6.71
CA THR A 119 15.04 -9.88 7.09
C THR A 119 14.43 -11.27 7.19
N LEU A 120 15.28 -12.28 7.00
CA LEU A 120 14.89 -13.69 7.19
C LEU A 120 15.35 -14.23 8.55
N ASP A 121 15.99 -13.40 9.38
CA ASP A 121 16.42 -13.78 10.71
C ASP A 121 15.23 -14.15 11.59
N GLY A 122 15.33 -15.30 12.22
CA GLY A 122 14.26 -15.83 13.05
C GLY A 122 13.00 -16.30 12.29
N ILE A 123 13.00 -16.19 10.95
CA ILE A 123 11.91 -16.71 10.14
C ILE A 123 12.06 -18.22 9.97
N GLY A 124 11.15 -18.95 10.57
CA GLY A 124 11.12 -20.42 10.50
C GLY A 124 10.65 -20.96 9.15
N THR A 125 9.78 -21.95 9.20
CA THR A 125 9.15 -22.53 8.01
C THR A 125 8.16 -21.55 7.39
N LEU A 126 8.18 -21.45 6.06
CA LEU A 126 7.28 -20.61 5.26
C LEU A 126 6.42 -21.49 4.35
N GLY A 127 5.14 -21.26 4.34
CA GLY A 127 4.29 -22.03 3.41
C GLY A 127 2.83 -22.22 3.86
N SER A 128 2.08 -22.88 3.01
CA SER A 128 2.47 -23.55 1.75
C SER A 128 2.72 -22.53 0.64
N ILE A 129 3.80 -22.76 -0.08
CA ILE A 129 4.22 -21.89 -1.19
C ILE A 129 3.31 -22.11 -2.40
N ARG A 130 2.97 -21.03 -3.11
CA ARG A 130 2.03 -21.08 -4.24
C ARG A 130 2.56 -20.45 -5.52
N SER A 131 1.76 -20.65 -6.56
CA SER A 131 2.11 -20.23 -7.91
C SER A 131 2.02 -18.72 -8.10
N SER A 132 2.98 -18.19 -8.84
CA SER A 132 3.07 -16.81 -9.29
C SER A 132 1.96 -16.41 -10.26
N ARG A 133 1.63 -15.11 -10.26
CA ARG A 133 0.86 -14.41 -11.27
C ARG A 133 1.54 -13.06 -11.55
N PRO A 134 1.32 -12.44 -12.73
CA PRO A 134 1.97 -11.18 -13.10
C PRO A 134 1.91 -10.10 -12.02
N TYR A 135 0.73 -9.86 -11.46
CA TYR A 135 0.53 -8.82 -10.45
C TYR A 135 1.28 -9.07 -9.12
N TYR A 136 1.55 -10.32 -8.72
CA TYR A 136 2.40 -10.59 -7.56
C TYR A 136 3.88 -10.34 -7.85
N ILE A 137 4.31 -10.58 -9.09
CA ILE A 137 5.67 -10.21 -9.53
C ILE A 137 5.83 -8.69 -9.46
N GLU A 138 4.84 -7.95 -9.95
CA GLU A 138 4.85 -6.49 -9.89
C GLU A 138 4.89 -5.97 -8.44
N LEU A 139 4.11 -6.57 -7.52
CA LEU A 139 4.16 -6.21 -6.11
C LEU A 139 5.54 -6.45 -5.50
N ALA A 140 6.16 -7.60 -5.80
CA ALA A 140 7.51 -7.91 -5.34
C ALA A 140 8.57 -6.94 -5.91
N LEU A 141 8.45 -6.57 -7.19
CA LEU A 141 9.34 -5.61 -7.85
C LEU A 141 9.22 -4.20 -7.26
N GLY A 142 8.04 -3.78 -6.79
CA GLY A 142 7.86 -2.51 -6.10
C GLY A 142 8.67 -2.40 -4.80
N HIS A 143 9.03 -3.53 -4.22
CA HIS A 143 9.95 -3.61 -3.09
C HIS A 143 11.40 -3.96 -3.51
N ASP A 144 11.69 -4.09 -4.81
CA ASP A 144 12.94 -4.64 -5.33
C ASP A 144 13.30 -5.97 -4.63
N ALA A 145 12.31 -6.80 -4.31
CA ALA A 145 12.46 -7.99 -3.50
C ALA A 145 13.05 -9.18 -4.26
N LEU A 146 13.73 -10.10 -3.54
CA LEU A 146 13.92 -11.46 -4.01
C LEU A 146 12.58 -12.18 -3.97
N TYR A 147 12.11 -12.68 -5.10
CA TYR A 147 10.79 -13.28 -5.24
C TYR A 147 10.80 -14.80 -5.10
N VAL A 148 10.01 -15.37 -4.19
CA VAL A 148 9.95 -16.81 -3.90
C VAL A 148 8.56 -17.35 -4.22
N HIS A 149 8.49 -18.37 -5.09
CA HIS A 149 7.22 -18.95 -5.53
C HIS A 149 7.35 -20.41 -5.92
N ALA A 150 6.25 -21.08 -6.18
CA ALA A 150 6.23 -22.46 -6.64
C ALA A 150 5.31 -22.61 -7.87
N GLY A 151 5.90 -22.59 -9.04
CA GLY A 151 5.16 -22.57 -10.28
C GLY A 151 4.58 -21.20 -10.63
N GLY A 152 3.86 -21.11 -11.75
CA GLY A 152 3.26 -19.87 -12.22
C GLY A 152 2.35 -20.06 -13.41
N SER A 153 1.57 -19.04 -13.77
CA SER A 153 0.88 -19.01 -15.04
C SER A 153 1.86 -18.81 -16.21
N PRO A 154 1.49 -19.16 -17.45
CA PRO A 154 2.35 -18.90 -18.62
C PRO A 154 2.80 -17.45 -18.70
N GLU A 155 1.89 -16.49 -18.45
CA GLU A 155 2.18 -15.05 -18.45
C GLU A 155 3.19 -14.69 -17.35
N ALA A 156 3.02 -15.24 -16.13
CA ALA A 156 3.97 -15.01 -15.04
C ALA A 156 5.38 -15.49 -15.41
N TYR A 157 5.53 -16.64 -16.05
CA TYR A 157 6.85 -17.10 -16.52
C TYR A 157 7.43 -16.23 -17.63
N GLN A 158 6.60 -15.72 -18.53
CA GLN A 158 7.02 -14.76 -19.55
C GLN A 158 7.55 -13.48 -18.87
N ASP A 159 6.85 -12.97 -17.87
CA ASP A 159 7.22 -11.75 -17.16
C ASP A 159 8.48 -11.94 -16.31
N LEU A 160 8.59 -13.03 -15.54
CA LEU A 160 9.81 -13.37 -14.79
C LEU A 160 11.05 -13.33 -15.70
N LYS A 161 10.94 -13.89 -16.90
CA LYS A 161 12.04 -13.93 -17.88
C LYS A 161 12.29 -12.57 -18.52
N SER A 162 11.25 -11.91 -19.03
CA SER A 162 11.38 -10.65 -19.77
C SER A 162 11.82 -9.49 -18.89
N TRP A 163 11.38 -9.46 -17.65
CA TRP A 163 11.74 -8.44 -16.66
C TRP A 163 13.00 -8.79 -15.87
N LYS A 164 13.60 -9.98 -16.13
CA LYS A 164 14.82 -10.48 -15.46
C LYS A 164 14.70 -10.48 -13.94
N VAL A 165 13.54 -10.92 -13.42
CA VAL A 165 13.26 -10.95 -11.99
C VAL A 165 14.17 -11.92 -11.26
N ASN A 166 14.81 -11.47 -10.19
CA ASN A 166 15.52 -12.35 -9.26
C ASN A 166 14.47 -13.18 -8.50
N ASN A 167 14.42 -14.48 -8.76
CA ASN A 167 13.42 -15.34 -8.18
C ASN A 167 13.95 -16.74 -7.82
N ILE A 168 13.24 -17.42 -6.94
CA ILE A 168 13.44 -18.83 -6.58
C ILE A 168 12.13 -19.56 -6.86
N ASP A 169 12.16 -20.52 -7.79
CA ASP A 169 10.99 -21.31 -8.17
C ASP A 169 11.11 -22.77 -7.70
N GLY A 170 10.19 -23.19 -6.86
CA GLY A 170 10.11 -24.54 -6.31
C GLY A 170 9.58 -25.61 -7.27
N VAL A 171 9.18 -25.25 -8.50
CA VAL A 171 8.61 -26.17 -9.50
C VAL A 171 9.44 -26.28 -10.75
N ASN A 172 9.74 -25.15 -11.38
CA ASN A 172 10.47 -25.10 -12.65
C ASN A 172 11.87 -24.44 -12.50
N GLY A 173 12.33 -24.27 -11.27
CA GLY A 173 13.66 -23.75 -10.98
C GLY A 173 14.77 -24.77 -11.27
N SER A 174 16.02 -24.30 -11.20
CA SER A 174 17.20 -25.17 -11.24
C SER A 174 17.23 -26.14 -10.06
N ALA A 175 18.10 -27.13 -10.10
CA ALA A 175 18.28 -28.07 -9.00
C ALA A 175 18.60 -27.35 -7.67
N SER A 176 19.43 -26.28 -7.72
CA SER A 176 19.74 -25.46 -6.54
C SER A 176 18.53 -24.71 -5.99
N GLN A 177 17.68 -24.17 -6.85
CA GLN A 177 16.41 -23.56 -6.43
C GLN A 177 15.44 -24.58 -5.86
N SER A 178 15.29 -25.75 -6.50
CA SER A 178 14.42 -26.82 -6.00
C SER A 178 14.86 -27.36 -4.63
N ALA A 179 16.16 -27.31 -4.30
CA ALA A 179 16.69 -27.73 -3.01
C ALA A 179 16.30 -26.80 -1.83
N VAL A 180 15.82 -25.58 -2.13
CA VAL A 180 15.31 -24.63 -1.12
C VAL A 180 13.98 -25.10 -0.53
N PHE A 181 13.25 -25.96 -1.24
CA PHE A 181 11.89 -26.40 -0.87
C PHE A 181 11.85 -27.86 -0.47
N TRP A 182 10.84 -28.21 0.31
CA TRP A 182 10.50 -29.61 0.60
C TRP A 182 8.99 -29.79 0.77
N ARG A 183 8.55 -31.06 0.72
CA ARG A 183 7.18 -31.42 1.04
C ARG A 183 7.09 -31.75 2.53
N ASP A 184 6.33 -30.96 3.26
CA ASP A 184 6.10 -31.16 4.69
C ASP A 184 5.31 -32.46 4.89
N GLN A 185 5.92 -33.40 5.63
CA GLN A 185 5.35 -34.74 5.81
C GLN A 185 4.17 -34.76 6.78
N GLU A 186 4.13 -33.85 7.76
CA GLU A 186 3.00 -33.74 8.69
C GLU A 186 1.77 -33.17 7.96
N ARG A 187 1.96 -32.12 7.17
CA ARG A 187 0.89 -31.57 6.32
C ARG A 187 0.36 -32.57 5.31
N ARG A 188 1.20 -33.46 4.79
CA ARG A 188 0.79 -34.53 3.87
C ARG A 188 -0.17 -35.56 4.46
N LYS A 189 -0.26 -35.67 5.78
CA LYS A 189 -1.20 -36.58 6.45
C LYS A 189 -2.65 -36.08 6.37
N THR A 190 -2.84 -34.76 6.25
CA THR A 190 -4.16 -34.12 6.37
C THR A 190 -4.54 -33.21 5.21
N MET A 191 -3.59 -32.87 4.32
CA MET A 191 -3.78 -31.94 3.23
C MET A 191 -3.46 -32.56 1.87
N ASP A 192 -4.10 -32.05 0.82
CA ASP A 192 -3.78 -32.39 -0.55
C ASP A 192 -2.31 -32.04 -0.87
N TYR A 193 -1.67 -32.83 -1.72
CA TYR A 193 -0.24 -32.71 -2.05
C TYR A 193 0.18 -31.27 -2.42
N GLU A 194 -0.67 -30.54 -3.14
CA GLU A 194 -0.40 -29.16 -3.56
C GLU A 194 -0.30 -28.14 -2.40
N HIS A 195 -0.78 -28.49 -1.20
CA HIS A 195 -0.76 -27.64 -0.02
C HIS A 195 0.40 -27.93 0.94
N THR A 196 1.36 -28.74 0.53
CA THR A 196 2.43 -29.25 1.41
C THR A 196 3.82 -28.79 1.04
N LEU A 197 3.98 -27.97 -0.03
CA LEU A 197 5.29 -27.43 -0.38
C LEU A 197 5.63 -26.24 0.52
N VAL A 198 6.76 -26.34 1.19
CA VAL A 198 7.25 -25.33 2.13
C VAL A 198 8.72 -24.99 1.87
N THR A 199 9.18 -23.92 2.45
CA THR A 199 10.58 -23.50 2.53
C THR A 199 10.87 -22.97 3.95
N SER A 200 12.05 -22.37 4.19
CA SER A 200 12.37 -21.65 5.43
C SER A 200 13.23 -20.42 5.15
N GLY A 201 13.24 -19.50 6.09
CA GLY A 201 14.13 -18.32 6.02
C GLY A 201 15.58 -18.73 5.82
N GLU A 202 16.09 -19.69 6.60
CA GLU A 202 17.44 -20.22 6.48
C GLU A 202 17.78 -20.76 5.08
N LYS A 203 16.87 -21.55 4.49
CA LYS A 203 17.10 -22.14 3.16
C LYS A 203 17.09 -21.09 2.05
N ILE A 204 16.20 -20.10 2.14
CA ILE A 204 16.18 -18.97 1.20
C ILE A 204 17.47 -18.17 1.33
N GLN A 205 17.90 -17.84 2.56
CA GLN A 205 19.12 -17.09 2.83
C GLN A 205 20.34 -17.82 2.28
N SER A 206 20.48 -19.10 2.58
CA SER A 206 21.59 -19.95 2.10
C SER A 206 21.69 -20.00 0.57
N PHE A 207 20.54 -20.11 -0.11
CA PHE A 207 20.51 -20.03 -1.57
C PHE A 207 20.93 -18.63 -2.04
N TRP A 208 20.38 -17.58 -1.45
CA TRP A 208 20.68 -16.21 -1.82
C TRP A 208 22.16 -15.89 -1.66
N ASP A 209 22.78 -16.36 -0.56
CA ASP A 209 24.20 -16.21 -0.28
C ASP A 209 25.11 -16.85 -1.34
N SER A 210 24.68 -17.99 -1.88
CA SER A 210 25.40 -18.71 -2.93
C SER A 210 25.09 -18.19 -4.34
N SER A 211 24.06 -17.37 -4.50
CA SER A 211 23.60 -16.84 -5.78
C SER A 211 24.37 -15.59 -6.21
N LYS A 212 24.16 -15.18 -7.48
CA LYS A 212 24.66 -13.90 -8.01
C LYS A 212 23.67 -12.73 -7.80
N TYR A 213 22.55 -12.97 -7.13
CA TYR A 213 21.55 -11.94 -6.89
C TYR A 213 22.06 -10.92 -5.88
N ALA A 214 21.92 -9.63 -6.21
CA ALA A 214 22.25 -8.55 -5.27
C ALA A 214 21.44 -8.69 -3.98
N LYS A 215 22.06 -8.45 -2.84
CA LYS A 215 21.43 -8.51 -1.51
C LYS A 215 20.96 -7.17 -1.03
N THR A 216 21.56 -6.10 -1.54
CA THR A 216 21.22 -4.73 -1.20
C THR A 216 20.58 -4.03 -2.37
N HIS A 217 19.75 -3.05 -2.07
CA HIS A 217 19.19 -2.15 -3.07
C HIS A 217 20.29 -1.39 -3.82
N GLY A 218 20.06 -1.13 -5.12
CA GLY A 218 20.89 -0.19 -5.87
C GLY A 218 20.70 1.25 -5.39
N ASP A 219 21.64 2.12 -5.73
CA ASP A 219 21.68 3.54 -5.29
C ASP A 219 20.42 4.34 -5.67
N GLY A 220 19.71 3.92 -6.72
CA GLY A 220 18.49 4.60 -7.18
C GLY A 220 17.20 4.13 -6.49
N TYR A 221 17.26 3.15 -5.59
CA TYR A 221 16.07 2.70 -4.87
C TYR A 221 15.80 3.59 -3.65
N THR A 222 14.56 4.04 -3.52
CA THR A 222 14.09 4.84 -2.39
C THR A 222 12.87 4.18 -1.76
N TYR A 223 12.82 4.19 -0.45
CA TYR A 223 11.63 3.80 0.30
C TYR A 223 10.56 4.89 0.17
N SER A 224 9.30 4.49 0.02
CA SER A 224 8.18 5.43 -0.15
C SER A 224 7.38 5.65 1.12
N GLN A 225 7.60 4.82 2.15
CA GLN A 225 6.79 4.85 3.36
C GLN A 225 7.47 5.67 4.44
N THR A 226 6.69 6.50 5.11
CA THR A 226 7.04 7.15 6.36
C THR A 226 6.18 6.58 7.49
N PHE A 227 6.68 6.66 8.73
CA PHE A 227 6.02 6.05 9.88
C PHE A 227 5.87 7.05 11.02
N THR A 228 4.79 6.86 11.81
CA THR A 228 4.47 7.70 12.97
C THR A 228 3.98 6.86 14.14
N ASP A 229 4.22 7.35 15.35
CA ASP A 229 3.62 6.83 16.58
C ASP A 229 2.31 7.55 16.93
N GLU A 230 2.02 8.67 16.26
CA GLU A 230 0.78 9.43 16.49
C GLU A 230 -0.44 8.60 16.08
N PRO A 231 -1.48 8.54 16.91
CA PRO A 231 -2.69 7.82 16.57
C PRO A 231 -3.39 8.43 15.34
N LEU A 232 -4.06 7.57 14.56
CA LEU A 232 -4.94 8.06 13.50
C LEU A 232 -6.14 8.77 14.13
N THR A 233 -6.39 10.01 13.71
CA THR A 233 -7.48 10.85 14.23
C THR A 233 -8.38 11.36 13.12
N GLY A 234 -9.61 11.77 13.47
CA GLY A 234 -10.55 12.38 12.51
C GLY A 234 -11.18 11.41 11.52
N GLY A 235 -10.94 10.12 11.70
CA GLY A 235 -11.55 9.06 10.89
C GLY A 235 -12.92 8.62 11.39
N ALA A 236 -13.60 7.80 10.60
CA ALA A 236 -14.78 7.06 11.05
C ALA A 236 -14.36 5.88 11.94
N THR A 237 -15.20 5.49 12.89
CA THR A 237 -14.97 4.28 13.69
C THR A 237 -14.87 3.05 12.79
N ALA A 238 -13.85 2.23 13.01
CA ALA A 238 -13.54 1.04 12.22
C ALA A 238 -13.01 -0.09 13.10
N GLU A 239 -13.73 -0.41 14.17
CA GLU A 239 -13.35 -1.49 15.08
C GLU A 239 -13.55 -2.87 14.46
N HIS A 240 -14.53 -3.01 13.57
CA HIS A 240 -14.81 -4.23 12.80
C HIS A 240 -14.83 -3.92 11.31
N VAL A 241 -13.90 -4.47 10.57
CA VAL A 241 -13.82 -4.33 9.12
C VAL A 241 -14.04 -5.68 8.47
N LYS A 242 -15.03 -5.75 7.60
CA LYS A 242 -15.34 -6.94 6.81
C LYS A 242 -15.13 -6.65 5.33
N LEU A 243 -14.28 -7.43 4.70
CA LEU A 243 -14.05 -7.39 3.25
C LEU A 243 -14.49 -8.70 2.61
N ALA A 244 -15.60 -8.69 1.91
CA ALA A 244 -16.02 -9.79 1.06
C ALA A 244 -15.41 -9.60 -0.34
N TYR A 245 -14.35 -10.35 -0.65
CA TYR A 245 -13.75 -10.38 -2.00
C TYR A 245 -14.68 -11.06 -3.01
N THR A 246 -15.28 -12.14 -2.59
CA THR A 246 -16.23 -12.96 -3.36
C THR A 246 -17.24 -13.59 -2.40
N SER A 247 -18.24 -14.30 -2.94
CA SER A 247 -19.15 -15.10 -2.11
C SER A 247 -18.46 -16.22 -1.32
N TYR A 248 -17.26 -16.65 -1.76
CA TYR A 248 -16.48 -17.71 -1.12
C TYR A 248 -15.45 -17.17 -0.12
N LYS A 249 -14.86 -16.01 -0.38
CA LYS A 249 -13.74 -15.46 0.41
C LYS A 249 -14.11 -14.13 1.06
N THR A 250 -14.11 -14.15 2.38
CA THR A 250 -14.28 -12.97 3.24
C THR A 250 -13.15 -12.91 4.25
N GLY A 251 -12.54 -11.73 4.39
CA GLY A 251 -11.64 -11.36 5.48
C GLY A 251 -12.41 -10.56 6.53
N LEU A 252 -12.12 -10.81 7.79
CA LEU A 252 -12.60 -10.04 8.94
C LEU A 252 -11.38 -9.52 9.68
N PHE A 253 -11.46 -8.27 10.12
CA PHE A 253 -10.38 -7.58 10.82
C PHE A 253 -11.00 -6.88 12.03
N ASP A 254 -10.73 -7.42 13.20
CA ASP A 254 -11.27 -6.93 14.46
C ASP A 254 -10.18 -6.18 15.21
N TYR A 255 -10.42 -4.90 15.55
CA TYR A 255 -9.46 -4.08 16.26
C TYR A 255 -9.39 -4.49 17.74
N ASP A 256 -8.21 -4.86 18.17
CA ASP A 256 -7.90 -5.12 19.58
C ASP A 256 -7.21 -3.88 20.19
N ALA A 257 -7.94 -3.15 21.00
CA ALA A 257 -7.44 -1.94 21.66
C ALA A 257 -6.30 -2.20 22.67
N ALA A 258 -6.18 -3.43 23.17
CA ALA A 258 -5.11 -3.78 24.10
C ALA A 258 -3.75 -3.89 23.39
N THR A 259 -3.74 -4.35 22.15
CA THR A 259 -2.52 -4.51 21.35
C THR A 259 -2.35 -3.41 20.30
N GLY A 260 -3.40 -2.63 20.00
CA GLY A 260 -3.41 -1.63 18.94
C GLY A 260 -3.42 -2.22 17.53
N ARG A 261 -3.88 -3.46 17.38
CA ARG A 261 -3.76 -4.24 16.12
C ARG A 261 -5.13 -4.73 15.64
N TYR A 262 -5.25 -4.91 14.34
CA TYR A 262 -6.36 -5.63 13.73
C TYR A 262 -6.06 -7.12 13.69
N LEU A 263 -6.86 -7.92 14.37
CA LEU A 263 -6.80 -9.39 14.38
C LEU A 263 -7.50 -9.93 13.13
N VAL A 264 -6.80 -10.76 12.37
CA VAL A 264 -7.31 -11.29 11.09
C VAL A 264 -8.08 -12.59 11.33
N SER A 265 -9.30 -12.66 10.80
CA SER A 265 -10.10 -13.89 10.75
C SER A 265 -10.58 -14.14 9.31
N GLN A 266 -10.68 -15.40 8.94
CA GLN A 266 -11.19 -15.82 7.63
C GLN A 266 -11.78 -17.23 7.70
N TYR A 267 -12.72 -17.53 6.79
CA TYR A 267 -13.41 -18.83 6.79
C TYR A 267 -14.10 -19.14 8.12
N GLN A 268 -14.60 -18.09 8.83
CA GLN A 268 -15.30 -18.16 10.12
C GLN A 268 -14.42 -18.64 11.30
N ALA A 269 -13.12 -18.41 11.21
CA ALA A 269 -12.17 -18.77 12.28
C ALA A 269 -11.03 -17.74 12.34
N PRO A 270 -10.36 -17.60 13.49
CA PRO A 270 -9.12 -16.85 13.60
C PRO A 270 -8.09 -17.37 12.57
N TYR A 271 -7.41 -16.46 11.91
CA TYR A 271 -6.33 -16.80 10.98
C TYR A 271 -5.03 -16.95 11.75
N VAL A 272 -4.68 -18.20 12.06
CA VAL A 272 -3.56 -18.53 12.94
C VAL A 272 -2.33 -18.92 12.12
N ASP A 273 -1.15 -18.48 12.55
CA ASP A 273 0.14 -18.96 12.05
C ASP A 273 0.47 -20.31 12.65
N GLY A 274 0.77 -21.29 11.82
CA GLY A 274 1.05 -22.65 12.28
C GLY A 274 2.41 -22.83 12.93
N ASN A 275 3.36 -21.87 12.80
CA ASN A 275 4.64 -21.93 13.50
C ASN A 275 4.50 -21.49 14.96
N THR A 276 3.79 -20.37 15.17
CA THR A 276 3.73 -19.68 16.48
C THR A 276 2.45 -19.98 17.26
N GLY A 277 1.38 -20.36 16.57
CA GLY A 277 0.03 -20.46 17.13
C GLY A 277 -0.64 -19.11 17.34
N GLU A 278 0.01 -18.01 16.98
CA GLU A 278 -0.53 -16.66 17.12
C GLU A 278 -1.51 -16.33 16.01
N GLN A 279 -2.53 -15.55 16.32
CA GLN A 279 -3.43 -15.01 15.32
C GLN A 279 -2.71 -13.91 14.52
N VAL A 280 -2.75 -14.01 13.20
CA VAL A 280 -2.21 -12.98 12.30
C VAL A 280 -2.89 -11.66 12.59
N SER A 281 -2.09 -10.61 12.68
CA SER A 281 -2.57 -9.28 13.00
C SER A 281 -1.72 -8.20 12.31
N ALA A 282 -2.25 -7.00 12.20
CA ALA A 282 -1.53 -5.86 11.63
C ALA A 282 -1.85 -4.56 12.35
N VAL A 283 -0.87 -3.65 12.40
CA VAL A 283 -1.05 -2.28 12.87
C VAL A 283 -1.78 -1.46 11.82
N ASN A 284 -1.39 -1.62 10.56
CA ASN A 284 -1.99 -0.92 9.43
C ASN A 284 -2.80 -1.89 8.58
N LEU A 285 -4.08 -1.65 8.41
CA LEU A 285 -4.94 -2.35 7.46
C LEU A 285 -5.26 -1.39 6.31
N LEU A 286 -4.77 -1.71 5.11
CA LEU A 286 -5.02 -0.94 3.91
C LEU A 286 -5.97 -1.71 2.98
N LEU A 287 -7.04 -1.07 2.54
CA LEU A 287 -7.98 -1.59 1.55
C LEU A 287 -7.81 -0.76 0.27
N LEU A 288 -7.16 -1.31 -0.75
CA LEU A 288 -6.82 -0.59 -1.99
C LEU A 288 -7.77 -1.00 -3.11
N GLU A 289 -8.49 -0.04 -3.65
CA GLU A 289 -9.41 -0.23 -4.75
C GLU A 289 -8.67 -0.19 -6.09
N THR A 290 -8.93 -1.19 -6.92
CA THR A 290 -8.37 -1.23 -8.27
C THR A 290 -9.31 -1.97 -9.24
N ASN A 291 -8.95 -1.97 -10.51
CA ASN A 291 -9.65 -2.75 -11.54
C ASN A 291 -9.11 -4.18 -11.58
N ILE A 292 -10.00 -5.14 -11.40
CA ILE A 292 -9.71 -6.57 -11.52
C ILE A 292 -10.68 -7.17 -12.55
N SER A 293 -10.15 -7.91 -13.50
CA SER A 293 -10.97 -8.56 -14.55
C SER A 293 -10.47 -9.95 -14.85
N VAL A 294 -11.37 -10.82 -15.29
CA VAL A 294 -10.99 -12.13 -15.84
C VAL A 294 -10.34 -11.91 -17.20
N ILE A 295 -9.23 -12.61 -17.46
CA ILE A 295 -8.55 -12.57 -18.77
C ILE A 295 -9.48 -13.23 -19.80
N SER A 296 -9.84 -12.47 -20.84
CA SER A 296 -10.75 -12.96 -21.88
C SER A 296 -10.21 -14.21 -22.57
N GLY A 297 -11.02 -15.26 -22.63
CA GLY A 297 -10.66 -16.53 -23.26
C GLY A 297 -9.75 -17.43 -22.42
N ASP A 298 -9.36 -17.04 -21.22
CA ASP A 298 -8.58 -17.89 -20.32
C ASP A 298 -9.48 -18.98 -19.71
N LYS A 299 -9.13 -20.24 -19.97
CA LYS A 299 -9.95 -21.40 -19.52
C LYS A 299 -9.87 -21.65 -18.01
N GLU A 300 -8.83 -21.15 -17.37
CA GLU A 300 -8.63 -21.26 -15.92
C GLU A 300 -9.26 -20.06 -15.17
N GLY A 301 -9.80 -19.08 -15.90
CA GLY A 301 -10.39 -17.87 -15.31
C GLY A 301 -9.37 -16.98 -14.57
N ARG A 302 -8.12 -16.95 -15.06
CA ARG A 302 -7.07 -16.12 -14.44
C ARG A 302 -7.41 -14.65 -14.49
N LEU A 303 -6.90 -13.91 -13.54
CA LEU A 303 -7.22 -12.50 -13.35
C LEU A 303 -6.10 -11.61 -13.89
N LYS A 304 -6.52 -10.48 -14.44
CA LYS A 304 -5.69 -9.28 -14.63
C LYS A 304 -6.03 -8.31 -13.51
N VAL A 305 -5.04 -7.98 -12.70
CA VAL A 305 -5.13 -7.01 -11.60
C VAL A 305 -4.27 -5.81 -11.94
N ARG A 306 -4.84 -4.61 -11.92
CA ARG A 306 -4.09 -3.38 -12.14
C ARG A 306 -3.35 -3.00 -10.85
N THR A 307 -2.04 -3.00 -10.88
CA THR A 307 -1.19 -2.66 -9.73
C THR A 307 -0.44 -1.34 -9.90
N THR A 308 -0.57 -0.69 -11.06
CA THR A 308 0.08 0.59 -11.38
C THR A 308 -0.95 1.67 -11.68
N GLY A 309 -0.54 2.93 -11.69
CA GLY A 309 -1.41 4.09 -11.81
C GLY A 309 -1.83 4.60 -10.43
N GLU A 310 -3.10 4.90 -10.26
CA GLU A 310 -3.65 5.49 -9.04
C GLU A 310 -5.03 4.92 -8.72
N GLY A 311 -5.47 5.05 -7.49
CA GLY A 311 -6.81 4.64 -7.03
C GLY A 311 -7.08 5.08 -5.61
N ASP A 312 -8.31 4.85 -5.19
CA ASP A 312 -8.78 5.16 -3.85
C ASP A 312 -8.59 3.95 -2.91
N GLY A 313 -8.75 4.19 -1.64
CA GLY A 313 -8.70 3.15 -0.63
C GLY A 313 -9.07 3.67 0.75
N LEU A 314 -8.91 2.78 1.73
CA LEU A 314 -9.04 3.10 3.15
C LEU A 314 -7.78 2.67 3.89
N LEU A 315 -7.30 3.52 4.80
CA LEU A 315 -6.40 3.12 5.88
C LEU A 315 -7.22 2.94 7.15
N CYS A 316 -7.15 1.75 7.75
CA CYS A 316 -7.69 1.48 9.07
C CYS A 316 -6.53 1.32 10.06
N ARG A 317 -6.56 2.09 11.15
CA ARG A 317 -5.57 2.09 12.23
C ARG A 317 -6.18 2.65 13.51
N ASN A 318 -5.77 2.15 14.66
CA ASN A 318 -6.28 2.60 15.97
C ASN A 318 -7.82 2.55 16.08
N GLY A 319 -8.48 1.57 15.46
CA GLY A 319 -9.94 1.46 15.48
C GLY A 319 -10.68 2.53 14.66
N GLN A 320 -9.96 3.27 13.82
CA GLN A 320 -10.52 4.29 12.93
C GLN A 320 -10.15 4.02 11.47
N SER A 321 -10.92 4.57 10.54
CA SER A 321 -10.63 4.53 9.12
C SER A 321 -10.68 5.92 8.49
N VAL A 322 -9.73 6.19 7.58
CA VAL A 322 -9.70 7.39 6.75
C VAL A 322 -9.61 7.01 5.28
N PRO A 323 -10.28 7.75 4.38
CA PRO A 323 -10.07 7.59 2.94
C PRO A 323 -8.64 8.02 2.57
N ILE A 324 -8.06 7.28 1.64
CA ILE A 324 -6.72 7.52 1.11
C ILE A 324 -6.71 7.42 -0.40
N HIS A 325 -5.69 8.01 -1.04
CA HIS A 325 -5.31 7.73 -2.42
C HIS A 325 -4.02 6.93 -2.44
N TRP A 326 -3.93 5.97 -3.36
CA TRP A 326 -2.68 5.29 -3.66
C TRP A 326 -2.24 5.60 -5.08
N SER A 327 -0.94 5.70 -5.28
CA SER A 327 -0.34 5.80 -6.59
C SER A 327 0.88 4.90 -6.72
N ARG A 328 1.17 4.49 -7.94
CA ARG A 328 2.33 3.68 -8.27
C ARG A 328 2.71 3.91 -9.73
N ALA A 329 3.88 4.52 -9.96
CA ALA A 329 4.29 5.00 -11.27
C ALA A 329 4.48 3.85 -12.29
N ASP A 330 5.17 2.79 -11.90
CA ASP A 330 5.40 1.61 -12.72
C ASP A 330 5.58 0.34 -11.85
N ARG A 331 5.87 -0.80 -12.48
CA ARG A 331 6.02 -2.09 -11.78
C ARG A 331 7.21 -2.14 -10.80
N ASN A 332 8.21 -1.29 -10.96
CA ASN A 332 9.39 -1.26 -10.08
C ASN A 332 9.25 -0.21 -8.97
N SER A 333 8.24 0.65 -9.07
CA SER A 333 7.97 1.69 -8.09
C SER A 333 7.20 1.12 -6.90
N PRO A 334 7.49 1.51 -5.65
CA PRO A 334 6.66 1.18 -4.51
C PRO A 334 5.30 1.90 -4.58
N PHE A 335 4.34 1.48 -3.76
CA PHE A 335 3.12 2.26 -3.54
C PHE A 335 3.46 3.54 -2.79
N VAL A 336 2.80 4.62 -3.16
CA VAL A 336 2.78 5.89 -2.42
C VAL A 336 1.36 6.11 -1.94
N TYR A 337 1.20 6.48 -0.68
CA TYR A 337 -0.10 6.76 -0.07
C TYR A 337 -0.21 8.23 0.29
N THR A 338 -1.36 8.81 0.00
CA THR A 338 -1.69 10.18 0.40
C THR A 338 -3.07 10.21 1.05
N THR A 339 -3.31 11.24 1.83
CA THR A 339 -4.65 11.56 2.34
C THR A 339 -5.59 11.97 1.20
N ALA A 340 -6.89 12.06 1.45
CA ALA A 340 -7.86 12.47 0.45
C ALA A 340 -7.64 13.89 -0.10
N ASP A 341 -6.94 14.74 0.64
CA ASP A 341 -6.52 16.10 0.22
C ASP A 341 -5.10 16.14 -0.37
N GLY A 342 -4.49 14.98 -0.63
CA GLY A 342 -3.22 14.85 -1.35
C GLY A 342 -1.96 15.04 -0.51
N GLN A 343 -2.08 15.10 0.83
CA GLN A 343 -0.90 15.18 1.70
C GLN A 343 -0.24 13.82 1.88
N PRO A 344 1.10 13.75 2.05
CA PRO A 344 1.79 12.50 2.38
C PRO A 344 1.16 11.81 3.59
N LEU A 345 0.97 10.49 3.50
CA LEU A 345 0.37 9.69 4.56
C LEU A 345 1.44 8.87 5.27
N ALA A 346 1.63 9.11 6.57
CA ALA A 346 2.47 8.25 7.40
C ALA A 346 1.66 7.04 7.92
N LEU A 347 2.24 5.85 7.81
CA LEU A 347 1.72 4.62 8.41
C LEU A 347 2.07 4.57 9.91
N GLY A 348 1.32 3.80 10.68
CA GLY A 348 1.70 3.47 12.06
C GLY A 348 2.92 2.55 12.08
N ARG A 349 3.81 2.71 13.06
CA ARG A 349 4.94 1.78 13.25
C ARG A 349 4.43 0.38 13.53
N GLY A 350 4.81 -0.55 12.68
CA GLY A 350 4.37 -1.95 12.72
C GLY A 350 4.04 -2.49 11.33
N ASN A 351 3.70 -3.77 11.27
CA ASN A 351 3.39 -4.44 10.02
C ASN A 351 2.08 -3.95 9.39
N SER A 352 1.98 -4.19 8.09
CA SER A 352 0.83 -3.81 7.28
C SER A 352 0.14 -5.02 6.64
N TYR A 353 -1.18 -5.01 6.62
CA TYR A 353 -2.00 -5.95 5.84
C TYR A 353 -2.72 -5.18 4.74
N VAL A 354 -2.37 -5.48 3.49
CA VAL A 354 -2.82 -4.75 2.30
C VAL A 354 -3.77 -5.62 1.49
N CYS A 355 -5.03 -5.26 1.48
CA CYS A 355 -6.07 -5.91 0.70
C CYS A 355 -6.23 -5.19 -0.64
N ILE A 356 -5.97 -5.86 -1.76
CA ILE A 356 -6.24 -5.32 -3.10
C ILE A 356 -7.59 -5.86 -3.58
N MET A 357 -8.51 -4.98 -3.94
CA MET A 357 -9.89 -5.34 -4.26
C MET A 357 -10.45 -4.58 -5.45
N ASP A 358 -11.47 -5.13 -6.08
CA ASP A 358 -12.29 -4.42 -7.09
C ASP A 358 -13.60 -3.95 -6.45
N PRO A 359 -13.85 -2.63 -6.35
CA PRO A 359 -15.06 -2.10 -5.71
C PRO A 359 -16.35 -2.50 -6.44
N LYS A 360 -16.27 -3.01 -7.68
CA LYS A 360 -17.44 -3.50 -8.42
C LYS A 360 -17.88 -4.90 -7.98
N THR A 361 -16.95 -5.72 -7.50
CA THR A 361 -17.20 -7.13 -7.14
C THR A 361 -16.99 -7.42 -5.66
N SER A 362 -16.16 -6.66 -5.00
CA SER A 362 -15.91 -6.77 -3.56
C SER A 362 -16.83 -5.84 -2.77
N LYS A 363 -17.11 -6.20 -1.52
CA LYS A 363 -17.90 -5.38 -0.60
C LYS A 363 -17.12 -5.17 0.68
N VAL A 364 -17.02 -3.91 1.06
CA VAL A 364 -16.45 -3.49 2.34
C VAL A 364 -17.58 -3.04 3.26
N ASP A 365 -17.68 -3.67 4.42
CA ASP A 365 -18.56 -3.25 5.50
C ASP A 365 -17.66 -2.85 6.68
N VAL A 366 -17.68 -1.59 7.05
CA VAL A 366 -17.09 -1.09 8.29
C VAL A 366 -18.22 -1.04 9.31
N LEU A 367 -18.20 -1.96 10.24
CA LEU A 367 -19.29 -2.14 11.21
C LEU A 367 -18.96 -1.38 12.49
N LEU A 368 -19.92 -0.60 12.98
CA LEU A 368 -19.93 -0.08 14.33
C LEU A 368 -20.38 -1.22 15.26
N VAL A 369 -19.67 -1.42 16.38
CA VAL A 369 -20.25 -2.20 17.50
C VAL A 369 -21.27 -1.30 18.19
N ASN A 370 -22.52 -1.71 18.17
CA ASN A 370 -23.57 -1.11 19.01
C ASN A 370 -23.45 -1.63 20.43
#